data_faea1efa8acd305be236945c6ca30dd0
#
_entry.id   faea1efa8acd305be236945c6ca30dd0
#
_cell.length_a   1.000
_cell.length_b   1.000
_cell.length_c   1.000
_cell.angle_alpha   90.00
_cell.angle_beta   90.00
_cell.angle_gamma   90.00
#
_symmetry.space_group_name_H-M   'P 1'
#
loop_
_entity.id
_entity.type
_entity.pdbx_description
1 polymer ?
#
loop_
_entity_poly.entity_id
_entity_poly.type
_entity_poly.pdbx_seq_one_letter_code
_entity_poly.pdbx_strand_id
1 'polypeptide(L)'
;MKKIRARTLGLDFPGDPGPNNAITDVRGVAVGYSTVIEGEGTLQPGKGPVRTGVTAILPKGHDPEPQPVWAGAYALNGNGEMTGTHWIHDGGYLIGPVCITNTHSVGIVHHAAVRWIIETYRETWGEEHLWAMPVVAETYDGVLNDINGQHLTESHALDAMRSAKPGPVAEGNVGGGTGMICYEFKGGTGTSSRRTNIDGQDFTVAALVQANHGIRPWLTILGVPVGRHLIDDRLLPRHEQGSIIVTLATDIPMMPHQLNRLARRAAIGIGRGGTPGGNGSGDIFLAFSVANPMPLSQIDQAFLSFDWVNDEQCDSIYLAAVESVEEAVVNALLAAEDMTTLRPAGDICRALDHDQLLAIMKQYGHD
;
A
#
# COMPACT_ATOMS: atom_id res chain seq x y z
N MET A 1 -9.51 -11.41 -17.38
CA MET A 1 -10.73 -11.49 -16.55
C MET A 1 -10.72 -10.36 -15.53
N LYS A 2 -11.89 -9.85 -15.13
CA LYS A 2 -11.97 -8.88 -14.01
C LYS A 2 -11.64 -9.65 -12.74
N LYS A 3 -10.62 -9.20 -11.98
CA LYS A 3 -10.23 -9.85 -10.72
C LYS A 3 -11.35 -9.74 -9.70
N ILE A 4 -11.53 -10.80 -8.92
CA ILE A 4 -12.58 -10.87 -7.89
C ILE A 4 -12.11 -10.13 -6.65
N ARG A 5 -13.01 -9.40 -6.01
CA ARG A 5 -12.78 -8.67 -4.76
C ARG A 5 -13.70 -9.20 -3.66
N ALA A 6 -13.36 -8.94 -2.42
CA ALA A 6 -14.06 -9.47 -1.26
C ALA A 6 -15.59 -9.26 -1.32
N ARG A 7 -16.04 -8.04 -1.55
CA ARG A 7 -17.48 -7.73 -1.64
C ARG A 7 -18.14 -8.35 -2.89
N THR A 8 -17.41 -8.50 -4.00
CA THR A 8 -17.93 -9.17 -5.20
C THR A 8 -18.06 -10.68 -4.99
N LEU A 9 -17.20 -11.25 -4.14
CA LEU A 9 -17.25 -12.66 -3.73
C LEU A 9 -18.38 -12.95 -2.71
N GLY A 10 -19.02 -11.90 -2.15
CA GLY A 10 -20.07 -12.04 -1.14
C GLY A 10 -19.57 -11.89 0.29
N LEU A 11 -18.31 -11.51 0.51
CA LEU A 11 -17.82 -11.23 1.87
C LEU A 11 -18.31 -9.85 2.34
N ASP A 12 -19.14 -9.84 3.36
CA ASP A 12 -19.80 -8.64 3.86
C ASP A 12 -18.90 -7.87 4.84
N PHE A 13 -17.91 -7.17 4.30
CA PHE A 13 -17.06 -6.30 5.09
C PHE A 13 -17.85 -5.09 5.63
N PRO A 14 -17.65 -4.70 6.90
CA PRO A 14 -18.35 -3.57 7.49
C PRO A 14 -17.96 -2.22 6.84
N GLY A 15 -18.78 -1.21 7.08
CA GLY A 15 -18.60 0.15 6.59
C GLY A 15 -19.03 0.35 5.13
N ASP A 16 -19.24 1.60 4.76
CA ASP A 16 -19.74 2.01 3.45
C ASP A 16 -18.58 2.39 2.51
N PRO A 17 -18.32 1.61 1.44
CA PRO A 17 -17.23 1.91 0.54
C PRO A 17 -17.53 3.10 -0.37
N GLY A 18 -16.48 3.78 -0.84
CA GLY A 18 -16.59 4.71 -1.95
C GLY A 18 -16.87 4.01 -3.29
N PRO A 19 -17.07 4.78 -4.38
CA PRO A 19 -17.50 4.26 -5.68
C PRO A 19 -16.60 3.19 -6.28
N ASN A 20 -15.28 3.29 -6.08
CA ASN A 20 -14.29 2.33 -6.56
C ASN A 20 -13.85 1.36 -5.46
N ASN A 21 -14.25 1.62 -4.21
CA ASN A 21 -13.72 0.96 -3.03
C ASN A 21 -12.17 0.89 -3.07
N ALA A 22 -11.52 2.01 -3.31
CA ALA A 22 -10.09 2.12 -3.57
C ALA A 22 -9.51 3.42 -3.02
N ILE A 23 -8.17 3.49 -2.89
CA ILE A 23 -7.48 4.70 -2.42
C ILE A 23 -7.79 5.94 -3.30
N THR A 24 -8.10 5.71 -4.54
CA THR A 24 -8.49 6.74 -5.52
C THR A 24 -9.89 7.32 -5.32
N ASP A 25 -10.66 6.82 -4.36
CA ASP A 25 -11.91 7.46 -3.93
C ASP A 25 -11.64 8.75 -3.15
N VAL A 26 -10.44 8.91 -2.61
CA VAL A 26 -9.96 10.19 -2.10
C VAL A 26 -9.64 11.08 -3.29
N ARG A 27 -10.38 12.19 -3.41
CA ARG A 27 -10.32 13.06 -4.58
C ARG A 27 -8.92 13.60 -4.84
N GLY A 28 -8.45 13.42 -6.07
CA GLY A 28 -7.12 13.87 -6.53
C GLY A 28 -6.07 12.78 -6.46
N VAL A 29 -6.28 11.72 -5.69
CA VAL A 29 -5.32 10.60 -5.62
C VAL A 29 -5.36 9.81 -6.92
N ALA A 30 -4.16 9.53 -7.45
CA ALA A 30 -3.97 8.68 -8.62
C ALA A 30 -2.99 7.54 -8.32
N VAL A 31 -3.19 6.38 -8.97
CA VAL A 31 -2.32 5.20 -8.81
C VAL A 31 -1.87 4.69 -10.17
N GLY A 32 -0.59 4.36 -10.28
CA GLY A 32 0.00 3.78 -11.47
C GLY A 32 0.98 2.65 -11.15
N TYR A 33 1.26 1.83 -12.16
CA TYR A 33 2.06 0.64 -12.02
C TYR A 33 3.07 0.46 -13.16
N SER A 34 4.21 -0.11 -12.80
CA SER A 34 5.08 -0.83 -13.71
C SER A 34 5.27 -2.23 -13.17
N THR A 35 4.85 -3.24 -13.94
CA THR A 35 4.89 -4.66 -13.56
C THR A 35 5.87 -5.38 -14.47
N VAL A 36 6.85 -6.07 -13.88
CA VAL A 36 7.88 -6.81 -14.61
C VAL A 36 7.75 -8.30 -14.29
N ILE A 37 7.31 -9.08 -15.27
CA ILE A 37 7.18 -10.54 -15.21
C ILE A 37 7.91 -11.10 -16.43
N GLU A 38 9.12 -11.63 -16.24
CA GLU A 38 10.00 -12.08 -17.31
C GLU A 38 10.70 -13.38 -16.93
N GLY A 39 10.92 -14.24 -17.93
CA GLY A 39 11.65 -15.50 -17.78
C GLY A 39 10.88 -16.56 -16.99
N GLU A 40 11.34 -17.80 -17.12
CA GLU A 40 10.82 -18.98 -16.44
C GLU A 40 11.94 -19.92 -16.02
N GLY A 41 11.60 -20.94 -15.21
CA GLY A 41 12.54 -21.98 -14.78
C GLY A 41 13.30 -21.63 -13.51
N THR A 42 14.49 -22.22 -13.36
CA THR A 42 15.31 -22.05 -12.15
C THR A 42 16.04 -20.72 -12.12
N LEU A 43 16.24 -20.19 -10.91
CA LEU A 43 16.97 -18.95 -10.69
C LEU A 43 18.36 -18.96 -11.32
N GLN A 44 18.62 -17.98 -12.15
CA GLN A 44 19.95 -17.61 -12.64
C GLN A 44 20.27 -16.19 -12.15
N PRO A 45 21.09 -16.02 -11.10
CA PRO A 45 21.35 -14.69 -10.54
C PRO A 45 21.78 -13.67 -11.60
N GLY A 46 21.11 -12.52 -11.63
CA GLY A 46 21.32 -11.46 -12.62
C GLY A 46 20.63 -11.68 -13.97
N LYS A 47 19.92 -12.79 -14.16
CA LYS A 47 19.18 -13.09 -15.39
C LYS A 47 17.69 -13.40 -15.17
N GLY A 48 17.29 -13.62 -13.92
CA GLY A 48 15.90 -13.92 -13.58
C GLY A 48 15.65 -15.38 -13.22
N PRO A 49 14.38 -15.84 -13.16
CA PRO A 49 13.15 -15.10 -13.51
C PRO A 49 12.90 -13.83 -12.70
N VAL A 50 12.23 -12.85 -13.32
CA VAL A 50 11.92 -11.56 -12.73
C VAL A 50 10.42 -11.49 -12.39
N ARG A 51 10.08 -11.14 -11.16
CA ARG A 51 8.71 -11.03 -10.64
C ARG A 51 8.63 -9.85 -9.67
N THR A 52 8.65 -8.64 -10.21
CA THR A 52 8.76 -7.42 -9.42
C THR A 52 8.05 -6.23 -10.08
N GLY A 53 8.19 -5.05 -9.52
CA GLY A 53 7.63 -3.84 -10.12
C GLY A 53 7.65 -2.64 -9.20
N VAL A 54 6.96 -1.59 -9.63
CA VAL A 54 6.79 -0.34 -8.89
C VAL A 54 5.31 0.04 -8.88
N THR A 55 4.79 0.34 -7.71
CA THR A 55 3.50 1.00 -7.51
C THR A 55 3.76 2.46 -7.19
N ALA A 56 3.11 3.38 -7.89
CA ALA A 56 3.20 4.81 -7.62
C ALA A 56 1.82 5.35 -7.19
N ILE A 57 1.81 6.11 -6.10
CA ILE A 57 0.64 6.84 -5.60
C ILE A 57 0.98 8.32 -5.71
N LEU A 58 0.18 9.07 -6.45
CA LEU A 58 0.29 10.52 -6.56
C LEU A 58 -0.81 11.17 -5.71
N PRO A 59 -0.49 11.78 -4.57
CA PRO A 59 -1.50 12.36 -3.66
C PRO A 59 -2.37 13.44 -4.29
N LYS A 60 -1.81 14.19 -5.24
CA LYS A 60 -2.49 15.26 -6.00
C LYS A 60 -2.56 14.97 -7.51
N GLY A 61 -2.41 13.69 -7.91
CA GLY A 61 -2.43 13.30 -9.32
C GLY A 61 -1.31 13.95 -10.11
N HIS A 62 -1.61 14.34 -11.35
CA HIS A 62 -0.68 15.02 -12.24
C HIS A 62 -0.85 16.55 -12.21
N ASP A 63 -1.02 17.12 -11.01
CA ASP A 63 -1.02 18.57 -10.86
C ASP A 63 0.36 19.11 -11.32
N PRO A 64 0.41 20.11 -12.22
CA PRO A 64 1.68 20.68 -12.67
C PRO A 64 2.37 21.51 -11.58
N GLU A 65 1.62 21.97 -10.58
CA GLU A 65 2.16 22.69 -9.43
C GLU A 65 2.47 21.74 -8.29
N PRO A 66 3.63 21.88 -7.61
CA PRO A 66 3.96 21.07 -6.46
C PRO A 66 3.01 21.38 -5.32
N GLN A 67 2.22 20.40 -4.94
CA GLN A 67 1.25 20.54 -3.84
C GLN A 67 1.64 19.62 -2.68
N PRO A 68 2.24 20.14 -1.61
CA PRO A 68 2.46 19.38 -0.39
C PRO A 68 1.15 18.86 0.18
N VAL A 69 1.20 17.69 0.81
CA VAL A 69 0.09 17.13 1.57
C VAL A 69 0.53 16.86 3.01
N TRP A 70 -0.32 17.17 3.97
CA TRP A 70 -0.07 16.84 5.37
C TRP A 70 0.04 15.32 5.54
N ALA A 71 0.99 14.88 6.33
CA ALA A 71 1.31 13.46 6.45
C ALA A 71 1.74 13.08 7.88
N GLY A 72 1.61 11.80 8.17
CA GLY A 72 2.14 11.15 9.36
C GLY A 72 2.58 9.74 9.02
N ALA A 73 3.59 9.22 9.72
CA ALA A 73 4.14 7.89 9.51
C ALA A 73 4.28 7.13 10.82
N TYR A 74 4.16 5.81 10.78
CA TYR A 74 4.35 4.94 11.92
C TYR A 74 4.95 3.60 11.50
N ALA A 75 6.04 3.19 12.14
CA ALA A 75 6.59 1.85 12.01
C ALA A 75 6.15 1.00 13.21
N LEU A 76 5.38 -0.07 12.94
CA LEU A 76 5.09 -1.09 13.95
C LEU A 76 6.34 -1.92 14.21
N ASN A 77 7.01 -2.31 13.13
CA ASN A 77 8.31 -2.99 13.11
C ASN A 77 9.23 -2.29 12.11
N GLY A 78 10.50 -2.16 12.44
CA GLY A 78 11.48 -1.39 11.66
C GLY A 78 12.33 -2.21 10.68
N ASN A 79 12.00 -3.48 10.40
CA ASN A 79 12.78 -4.30 9.46
C ASN A 79 12.37 -4.03 8.00
N GLY A 80 12.52 -2.80 7.56
CA GLY A 80 12.17 -2.32 6.22
C GLY A 80 12.58 -0.88 6.02
N GLU A 81 12.30 -0.34 4.85
CA GLU A 81 12.63 1.04 4.49
C GLU A 81 11.38 1.81 4.03
N MET A 82 11.30 3.04 4.48
CA MET A 82 10.43 4.09 3.93
C MET A 82 11.18 5.41 3.99
N THR A 83 11.62 5.91 2.84
CA THR A 83 12.37 7.17 2.75
C THR A 83 11.47 8.37 3.08
N GLY A 84 12.08 9.50 3.47
CA GLY A 84 11.34 10.73 3.75
C GLY A 84 10.65 10.80 5.11
N THR A 85 10.64 9.71 5.89
CA THR A 85 9.96 9.66 7.20
C THR A 85 10.52 10.64 8.21
N HIS A 86 11.82 10.97 8.17
CA HIS A 86 12.43 11.97 9.05
C HIS A 86 11.76 13.33 8.87
N TRP A 87 11.58 13.76 7.61
CA TRP A 87 10.91 15.02 7.31
C TRP A 87 9.42 14.98 7.63
N ILE A 88 8.74 13.86 7.37
CA ILE A 88 7.32 13.69 7.73
C ILE A 88 7.15 13.83 9.25
N HIS A 89 8.07 13.27 10.06
CA HIS A 89 8.01 13.41 11.52
C HIS A 89 8.30 14.83 12.01
N ASP A 90 9.22 15.54 11.37
CA ASP A 90 9.62 16.88 11.77
C ASP A 90 8.74 17.96 11.14
N GLY A 91 8.58 17.95 9.82
CA GLY A 91 7.82 18.94 9.05
C GLY A 91 6.33 18.65 8.90
N GLY A 92 5.92 17.40 9.04
CA GLY A 92 4.49 16.99 9.00
C GLY A 92 3.88 16.90 7.62
N TYR A 93 4.66 16.91 6.53
CA TYR A 93 4.15 16.83 5.17
C TYR A 93 5.09 16.09 4.21
N LEU A 94 4.58 15.75 3.03
CA LEU A 94 5.37 15.25 1.89
C LEU A 94 5.01 16.00 0.61
N ILE A 95 5.92 15.97 -0.36
CA ILE A 95 5.73 16.51 -1.73
C ILE A 95 6.08 15.41 -2.73
N GLY A 96 5.23 15.25 -3.76
CA GLY A 96 5.48 14.33 -4.86
C GLY A 96 4.96 12.91 -4.63
N PRO A 97 5.51 11.93 -5.35
CA PRO A 97 5.01 10.58 -5.35
C PRO A 97 5.36 9.81 -4.06
N VAL A 98 4.47 8.88 -3.70
CA VAL A 98 4.76 7.75 -2.82
C VAL A 98 4.92 6.51 -3.70
N CYS A 99 6.10 5.91 -3.70
CA CYS A 99 6.37 4.70 -4.47
C CYS A 99 6.57 3.50 -3.55
N ILE A 100 6.13 2.31 -4.00
CA ILE A 100 6.35 1.06 -3.27
C ILE A 100 6.96 0.04 -4.25
N THR A 101 8.03 -0.63 -3.84
CA THR A 101 8.80 -1.54 -4.69
C THR A 101 9.36 -2.71 -3.89
N ASN A 102 10.44 -3.36 -4.33
CA ASN A 102 11.16 -4.37 -3.59
C ASN A 102 12.35 -3.78 -2.81
N THR A 103 12.84 -4.53 -1.80
CA THR A 103 13.90 -4.12 -0.88
C THR A 103 15.17 -3.63 -1.57
N HIS A 104 15.61 -4.27 -2.65
CA HIS A 104 16.88 -3.94 -3.30
C HIS A 104 16.75 -2.84 -4.38
N SER A 105 15.52 -2.38 -4.63
CA SER A 105 15.24 -1.37 -5.66
C SER A 105 14.88 0.01 -5.12
N VAL A 106 14.88 0.21 -3.80
CA VAL A 106 14.57 1.51 -3.17
C VAL A 106 15.43 2.62 -3.76
N GLY A 107 16.74 2.39 -3.91
CA GLY A 107 17.68 3.42 -4.40
C GLY A 107 17.38 3.91 -5.81
N ILE A 108 17.11 2.99 -6.75
CA ILE A 108 16.82 3.37 -8.15
C ILE A 108 15.44 4.02 -8.28
N VAL A 109 14.44 3.53 -7.54
CA VAL A 109 13.10 4.12 -7.52
C VAL A 109 13.12 5.50 -6.88
N HIS A 110 13.90 5.70 -5.81
CA HIS A 110 14.08 7.01 -5.19
C HIS A 110 14.74 8.01 -6.16
N HIS A 111 15.80 7.60 -6.84
CA HIS A 111 16.46 8.42 -7.88
C HIS A 111 15.47 8.84 -8.98
N ALA A 112 14.69 7.87 -9.49
CA ALA A 112 13.68 8.14 -10.50
C ALA A 112 12.56 9.08 -10.01
N ALA A 113 12.14 8.94 -8.76
CA ALA A 113 11.11 9.79 -8.18
C ALA A 113 11.61 11.24 -7.99
N VAL A 114 12.88 11.43 -7.59
CA VAL A 114 13.51 12.76 -7.59
C VAL A 114 13.52 13.36 -9.00
N ARG A 115 13.91 12.58 -10.00
CA ARG A 115 13.91 13.02 -11.40
C ARG A 115 12.51 13.39 -11.89
N TRP A 116 11.49 12.58 -11.55
CA TRP A 116 10.10 12.88 -11.88
C TRP A 116 9.64 14.22 -11.28
N ILE A 117 9.97 14.49 -10.00
CA ILE A 117 9.69 15.77 -9.34
C ILE A 117 10.34 16.94 -10.09
N ILE A 118 11.63 16.81 -10.43
CA ILE A 118 12.38 17.85 -11.17
C ILE A 118 11.77 18.11 -12.56
N GLU A 119 11.40 17.05 -13.27
CA GLU A 119 10.82 17.17 -14.62
C GLU A 119 9.39 17.75 -14.57
N THR A 120 8.57 17.32 -13.62
CA THR A 120 7.18 17.72 -13.49
C THR A 120 7.04 19.17 -13.03
N TYR A 121 7.85 19.59 -12.05
CA TYR A 121 7.76 20.91 -11.44
C TYR A 121 8.88 21.86 -11.95
N ARG A 122 9.26 21.73 -13.22
CA ARG A 122 10.39 22.45 -13.82
C ARG A 122 10.24 23.97 -13.71
N GLU A 123 9.04 24.50 -13.89
CA GLU A 123 8.77 25.95 -13.84
C GLU A 123 9.00 26.48 -12.41
N THR A 124 8.50 25.78 -11.42
CA THR A 124 8.69 26.10 -10.00
C THR A 124 10.18 26.13 -9.62
N TRP A 125 11.00 25.20 -10.17
CA TRP A 125 12.45 25.21 -9.94
C TRP A 125 13.17 26.44 -10.50
N GLY A 126 12.60 27.09 -11.51
CA GLY A 126 13.15 28.32 -12.08
C GLY A 126 12.92 29.56 -11.21
N GLU A 127 11.90 29.54 -10.38
CA GLU A 127 11.45 30.66 -9.58
C GLU A 127 11.70 30.44 -8.09
N GLU A 128 11.51 29.21 -7.61
CA GLU A 128 11.55 28.83 -6.21
C GLU A 128 12.56 27.70 -5.95
N HIS A 129 13.01 27.57 -4.72
CA HIS A 129 13.86 26.46 -4.28
C HIS A 129 12.99 25.32 -3.76
N LEU A 130 12.83 24.24 -4.54
CA LEU A 130 12.02 23.08 -4.18
C LEU A 130 12.88 21.89 -3.73
N TRP A 131 12.54 21.29 -2.60
CA TRP A 131 13.19 20.08 -2.11
C TRP A 131 12.52 18.83 -2.67
N ALA A 132 13.27 18.00 -3.39
CA ALA A 132 12.78 16.73 -3.90
C ALA A 132 13.07 15.61 -2.88
N MET A 133 12.11 15.32 -2.02
CA MET A 133 12.20 14.29 -0.99
C MET A 133 11.03 13.31 -1.11
N PRO A 134 11.00 12.46 -2.16
CA PRO A 134 9.92 11.49 -2.35
C PRO A 134 9.93 10.40 -1.28
N VAL A 135 8.77 9.79 -1.08
CA VAL A 135 8.62 8.62 -0.22
C VAL A 135 8.75 7.37 -1.07
N VAL A 136 9.69 6.50 -0.73
CA VAL A 136 9.85 5.17 -1.35
C VAL A 136 9.89 4.12 -0.26
N ALA A 137 8.96 3.17 -0.32
CA ALA A 137 8.84 2.06 0.63
C ALA A 137 9.03 0.71 -0.10
N GLU A 138 9.20 -0.36 0.67
CA GLU A 138 9.51 -1.66 0.10
C GLU A 138 8.97 -2.83 0.91
N THR A 139 8.85 -3.99 0.23
CA THR A 139 8.74 -5.31 0.85
C THR A 139 9.59 -6.33 0.07
N TYR A 140 10.04 -7.40 0.74
CA TYR A 140 10.97 -8.37 0.18
C TYR A 140 10.28 -9.35 -0.78
N ASP A 141 10.72 -9.42 -2.05
CA ASP A 141 10.18 -10.32 -3.07
C ASP A 141 11.10 -11.51 -3.45
N GLY A 142 12.23 -11.68 -2.77
CA GLY A 142 13.31 -12.60 -3.16
C GLY A 142 12.96 -14.10 -3.12
N VAL A 143 11.76 -14.50 -2.68
CA VAL A 143 11.27 -15.88 -2.81
C VAL A 143 10.79 -16.16 -4.24
N LEU A 144 10.14 -15.17 -4.85
CA LEU A 144 9.52 -15.26 -6.18
C LEU A 144 10.32 -14.57 -7.28
N ASN A 145 11.27 -13.69 -6.91
CA ASN A 145 12.02 -12.82 -7.79
C ASN A 145 13.54 -13.02 -7.66
N ASP A 146 14.28 -12.84 -8.74
CA ASP A 146 15.73 -12.63 -8.71
C ASP A 146 16.06 -11.22 -8.18
N ILE A 147 15.80 -11.00 -6.89
CA ILE A 147 15.94 -9.70 -6.25
C ILE A 147 17.37 -9.13 -6.33
N ASN A 148 18.38 -10.03 -6.31
CA ASN A 148 19.79 -9.65 -6.37
C ASN A 148 20.24 -9.23 -7.78
N GLY A 149 19.45 -9.55 -8.81
CA GLY A 149 19.70 -9.12 -10.18
C GLY A 149 19.41 -7.63 -10.41
N GLN A 150 18.70 -6.97 -9.48
CA GLN A 150 18.38 -5.54 -9.55
C GLN A 150 17.77 -5.13 -10.91
N HIS A 151 16.76 -5.88 -11.36
CA HIS A 151 16.18 -5.76 -12.70
C HIS A 151 15.35 -4.49 -12.92
N LEU A 152 14.95 -3.80 -11.85
CA LEU A 152 14.25 -2.52 -11.99
C LEU A 152 15.22 -1.41 -12.43
N THR A 153 14.74 -0.62 -13.38
CA THR A 153 15.44 0.54 -13.92
C THR A 153 14.68 1.82 -13.60
N GLU A 154 15.31 2.95 -13.83
CA GLU A 154 14.70 4.27 -13.70
C GLU A 154 13.41 4.37 -14.54
N SER A 155 13.40 3.81 -15.76
CA SER A 155 12.23 3.87 -16.64
C SER A 155 11.02 3.18 -16.05
N HIS A 156 11.19 2.05 -15.39
CA HIS A 156 10.07 1.34 -14.72
C HIS A 156 9.40 2.22 -13.66
N ALA A 157 10.18 2.94 -12.85
CA ALA A 157 9.62 3.84 -11.85
C ALA A 157 8.95 5.08 -12.48
N LEU A 158 9.57 5.67 -13.51
CA LEU A 158 8.96 6.77 -14.26
C LEU A 158 7.66 6.36 -14.93
N ASP A 159 7.60 5.16 -15.52
CA ASP A 159 6.39 4.64 -16.17
C ASP A 159 5.27 4.40 -15.16
N ALA A 160 5.58 3.90 -13.96
CA ALA A 160 4.60 3.78 -12.89
C ALA A 160 4.01 5.15 -12.51
N MET A 161 4.85 6.17 -12.33
CA MET A 161 4.39 7.52 -11.99
C MET A 161 3.60 8.16 -13.13
N ARG A 162 4.07 8.05 -14.37
CA ARG A 162 3.41 8.62 -15.56
C ARG A 162 2.08 7.95 -15.90
N SER A 163 1.93 6.66 -15.59
CA SER A 163 0.70 5.90 -15.83
C SER A 163 -0.36 6.10 -14.74
N ALA A 164 -0.03 6.82 -13.67
CA ALA A 164 -0.95 7.02 -12.55
C ALA A 164 -2.24 7.73 -13.00
N LYS A 165 -3.37 7.19 -12.56
CA LYS A 165 -4.71 7.72 -12.90
C LYS A 165 -5.69 7.52 -11.76
N PRO A 166 -6.73 8.36 -11.66
CA PRO A 166 -7.86 8.14 -10.76
C PRO A 166 -8.73 6.97 -11.24
N GLY A 167 -9.72 6.59 -10.45
CA GLY A 167 -10.69 5.54 -10.78
C GLY A 167 -10.26 4.15 -10.29
N PRO A 168 -10.76 3.07 -10.90
CA PRO A 168 -10.48 1.72 -10.43
C PRO A 168 -8.99 1.39 -10.40
N VAL A 169 -8.55 0.77 -9.31
CA VAL A 169 -7.16 0.37 -9.06
C VAL A 169 -7.01 -1.13 -9.33
N ALA A 170 -5.96 -1.52 -10.02
CA ALA A 170 -5.62 -2.93 -10.22
C ALA A 170 -5.03 -3.54 -8.94
N GLU A 171 -5.32 -4.83 -8.70
CA GLU A 171 -4.94 -5.54 -7.46
C GLU A 171 -4.27 -6.89 -7.77
N GLY A 172 -3.65 -7.49 -6.75
CA GLY A 172 -2.92 -8.77 -6.84
C GLY A 172 -1.50 -8.57 -7.38
N ASN A 173 -1.13 -9.37 -8.40
CA ASN A 173 0.24 -9.44 -8.94
C ASN A 173 0.57 -8.22 -9.83
N VAL A 174 0.50 -7.01 -9.31
CA VAL A 174 0.73 -5.76 -10.06
C VAL A 174 1.68 -4.83 -9.31
N GLY A 175 2.49 -4.09 -10.07
CA GLY A 175 3.44 -3.14 -9.52
C GLY A 175 4.40 -3.78 -8.52
N GLY A 176 4.68 -3.08 -7.44
CA GLY A 176 5.47 -3.60 -6.32
C GLY A 176 4.90 -4.88 -5.70
N GLY A 177 3.58 -5.10 -5.78
CA GLY A 177 2.91 -6.30 -5.27
C GLY A 177 3.16 -7.59 -6.08
N THR A 178 3.88 -7.52 -7.20
CA THR A 178 4.04 -8.65 -8.13
C THR A 178 4.67 -9.88 -7.48
N GLY A 179 5.75 -9.74 -6.74
CA GLY A 179 6.49 -10.87 -6.13
C GLY A 179 6.17 -11.11 -4.65
N MET A 180 5.00 -10.72 -4.15
CA MET A 180 4.66 -10.71 -2.72
C MET A 180 3.95 -11.98 -2.27
N ILE A 181 4.21 -12.39 -1.01
CA ILE A 181 3.64 -13.56 -0.35
C ILE A 181 2.97 -13.10 0.95
N CYS A 182 1.65 -13.33 1.08
CA CYS A 182 0.89 -12.91 2.25
C CYS A 182 0.20 -14.12 2.89
N TYR A 183 0.45 -14.35 4.17
CA TYR A 183 -0.01 -15.55 4.89
C TYR A 183 0.34 -16.87 4.17
N GLU A 184 1.51 -16.92 3.53
CA GLU A 184 1.99 -18.06 2.71
C GLU A 184 1.09 -18.38 1.49
N PHE A 185 0.15 -17.51 1.16
CA PHE A 185 -0.50 -17.44 -0.13
C PHE A 185 0.18 -16.38 -1.01
N LYS A 186 -0.10 -16.42 -2.30
CA LYS A 186 0.32 -15.31 -3.15
C LYS A 186 -0.35 -14.03 -2.64
N GLY A 187 0.47 -13.04 -2.28
CA GLY A 187 0.06 -11.71 -1.86
C GLY A 187 0.02 -10.72 -3.02
N GLY A 188 0.15 -9.44 -2.72
CA GLY A 188 0.17 -8.43 -3.76
C GLY A 188 -0.29 -7.05 -3.32
N THR A 189 -0.71 -6.27 -4.31
CA THR A 189 -1.36 -4.97 -4.08
C THR A 189 -2.84 -5.17 -3.81
N GLY A 190 -3.37 -4.45 -2.81
CA GLY A 190 -4.79 -4.40 -2.52
C GLY A 190 -5.21 -3.01 -2.08
N THR A 191 -6.49 -2.70 -2.21
CA THR A 191 -7.02 -1.38 -1.85
C THR A 191 -8.46 -1.47 -1.38
N SER A 192 -8.88 -0.53 -0.55
CA SER A 192 -10.29 -0.31 -0.22
C SER A 192 -10.51 1.10 0.34
N SER A 193 -11.77 1.50 0.49
CA SER A 193 -12.16 2.79 1.04
C SER A 193 -13.37 2.68 1.95
N ARG A 194 -13.54 3.69 2.81
CA ARG A 194 -14.74 3.89 3.64
C ARG A 194 -15.17 5.34 3.58
N ARG A 195 -16.45 5.54 3.40
CA ARG A 195 -17.08 6.85 3.63
C ARG A 195 -17.38 6.99 5.12
N THR A 196 -17.14 8.15 5.66
CA THR A 196 -17.48 8.53 7.04
C THR A 196 -18.16 9.88 7.04
N ASN A 197 -19.14 10.07 7.92
CA ASN A 197 -19.83 11.34 8.08
C ASN A 197 -19.39 12.03 9.36
N ILE A 198 -18.99 13.27 9.26
CA ILE A 198 -18.59 14.11 10.40
C ILE A 198 -19.43 15.37 10.34
N ASP A 199 -20.29 15.56 11.32
CA ASP A 199 -21.18 16.72 11.46
C ASP A 199 -21.98 17.04 10.17
N GLY A 200 -22.51 15.98 9.54
CA GLY A 200 -23.33 16.08 8.32
C GLY A 200 -22.54 16.22 7.01
N GLN A 201 -21.22 16.23 7.06
CA GLN A 201 -20.36 16.26 5.89
C GLN A 201 -19.73 14.87 5.64
N ASP A 202 -19.78 14.41 4.39
CA ASP A 202 -19.20 13.14 3.97
C ASP A 202 -17.73 13.28 3.60
N PHE A 203 -16.93 12.36 4.11
CA PHE A 203 -15.49 12.23 3.85
C PHE A 203 -15.12 10.81 3.49
N THR A 204 -13.91 10.63 2.98
CA THR A 204 -13.35 9.34 2.60
C THR A 204 -12.06 9.04 3.36
N VAL A 205 -11.96 7.84 3.90
CA VAL A 205 -10.69 7.24 4.35
C VAL A 205 -10.43 6.01 3.50
N ALA A 206 -9.25 5.89 2.94
CA ALA A 206 -8.95 4.81 2.01
C ALA A 206 -7.53 4.27 2.21
N ALA A 207 -7.33 3.00 1.89
CA ALA A 207 -6.07 2.30 2.03
C ALA A 207 -5.60 1.72 0.70
N LEU A 208 -4.28 1.73 0.48
CA LEU A 208 -3.58 0.88 -0.46
C LEU A 208 -2.50 0.12 0.31
N VAL A 209 -2.43 -1.19 0.12
CA VAL A 209 -1.45 -2.05 0.76
C VAL A 209 -0.59 -2.78 -0.27
N GLN A 210 0.69 -3.00 0.08
CA GLN A 210 1.53 -4.03 -0.52
C GLN A 210 1.69 -5.13 0.52
N ALA A 211 0.88 -6.20 0.38
CA ALA A 211 0.74 -7.25 1.38
C ALA A 211 1.73 -8.39 1.15
N ASN A 212 2.68 -8.52 2.08
CA ASN A 212 3.75 -9.51 2.05
C ASN A 212 4.09 -10.03 3.46
N HIS A 213 3.09 -10.27 4.30
CA HIS A 213 3.26 -10.56 5.73
C HIS A 213 2.45 -11.77 6.19
N GLY A 214 2.72 -12.22 7.41
CA GLY A 214 1.94 -13.24 8.11
C GLY A 214 2.32 -14.68 7.74
N ILE A 215 1.96 -15.61 8.62
CA ILE A 215 2.05 -17.05 8.36
C ILE A 215 0.64 -17.65 8.27
N ARG A 216 0.47 -18.71 7.49
CA ARG A 216 -0.80 -19.34 7.14
C ARG A 216 -1.74 -19.56 8.32
N PRO A 217 -1.31 -20.17 9.47
CA PRO A 217 -2.21 -20.44 10.59
C PRO A 217 -2.79 -19.21 11.27
N TRP A 218 -2.22 -18.03 11.02
CA TRP A 218 -2.71 -16.78 11.61
C TRP A 218 -3.85 -16.16 10.82
N LEU A 219 -3.95 -16.47 9.51
CA LEU A 219 -4.93 -15.80 8.64
C LEU A 219 -6.34 -15.92 9.19
N THR A 220 -6.92 -14.77 9.47
CA THR A 220 -8.30 -14.57 9.87
C THR A 220 -8.99 -13.64 8.88
N ILE A 221 -10.18 -13.97 8.43
CA ILE A 221 -11.00 -13.14 7.53
C ILE A 221 -12.36 -12.99 8.19
N LEU A 222 -12.77 -11.75 8.48
CA LEU A 222 -14.03 -11.45 9.19
C LEU A 222 -14.22 -12.27 10.48
N GLY A 223 -13.15 -12.49 11.24
CA GLY A 223 -13.16 -13.28 12.47
C GLY A 223 -13.06 -14.81 12.26
N VAL A 224 -13.15 -15.31 11.04
CA VAL A 224 -13.04 -16.74 10.72
C VAL A 224 -11.56 -17.13 10.58
N PRO A 225 -11.07 -18.16 11.29
CA PRO A 225 -9.66 -18.58 11.27
C PRO A 225 -9.33 -19.41 10.00
N VAL A 226 -9.48 -18.79 8.83
CA VAL A 226 -9.36 -19.41 7.51
C VAL A 226 -8.04 -20.17 7.35
N GLY A 227 -6.94 -19.57 7.81
CA GLY A 227 -5.62 -20.16 7.65
C GLY A 227 -5.41 -21.47 8.39
N ARG A 228 -6.23 -21.77 9.43
CA ARG A 228 -6.19 -23.04 10.15
C ARG A 228 -6.85 -24.18 9.39
N HIS A 229 -7.73 -23.86 8.44
CA HIS A 229 -8.41 -24.83 7.57
C HIS A 229 -7.62 -25.12 6.28
N LEU A 230 -6.66 -24.26 5.91
CA LEU A 230 -5.91 -24.34 4.65
C LEU A 230 -4.41 -24.55 4.93
N ILE A 231 -4.05 -25.66 5.57
CA ILE A 231 -2.68 -25.91 6.06
C ILE A 231 -1.83 -26.83 5.16
N ASP A 232 -2.43 -27.45 4.13
CA ASP A 232 -1.77 -28.53 3.40
C ASP A 232 -0.68 -28.05 2.44
N ASP A 233 -0.80 -26.83 1.89
CA ASP A 233 0.12 -26.25 0.87
C ASP A 233 0.99 -25.13 1.43
N ARG A 234 1.51 -25.28 2.65
CA ARG A 234 2.34 -24.23 3.27
C ARG A 234 3.70 -24.11 2.62
N LEU A 235 4.05 -22.88 2.25
CA LEU A 235 5.28 -22.56 1.53
C LEU A 235 6.49 -22.38 2.45
N LEU A 236 6.31 -21.70 3.59
CA LEU A 236 7.37 -21.29 4.53
C LEU A 236 6.98 -21.62 5.99
N PRO A 237 7.05 -22.90 6.41
CA PRO A 237 6.35 -23.37 7.61
C PRO A 237 6.92 -22.90 8.96
N ARG A 238 7.97 -22.09 9.04
CA ARG A 238 8.70 -21.90 10.31
C ARG A 238 8.77 -20.47 10.85
N HIS A 239 8.87 -19.45 10.01
CA HIS A 239 9.07 -18.06 10.48
C HIS A 239 8.40 -17.06 9.55
N GLU A 240 7.80 -16.01 10.11
CA GLU A 240 7.41 -14.84 9.35
C GLU A 240 8.67 -14.11 8.85
N GLN A 241 8.76 -13.89 7.55
CA GLN A 241 9.85 -13.17 6.88
C GLN A 241 9.29 -12.11 5.92
N GLY A 242 8.14 -11.60 6.23
CA GLY A 242 7.43 -10.67 5.36
C GLY A 242 7.54 -9.22 5.83
N SER A 243 6.74 -8.40 5.23
CA SER A 243 6.55 -6.98 5.54
C SER A 243 5.21 -6.53 4.97
N ILE A 244 4.65 -5.45 5.45
CA ILE A 244 3.52 -4.80 4.80
C ILE A 244 3.71 -3.29 4.78
N ILE A 245 3.54 -2.70 3.60
CA ILE A 245 3.40 -1.25 3.48
C ILE A 245 1.92 -0.92 3.37
N VAL A 246 1.48 -0.01 4.22
CA VAL A 246 0.12 0.55 4.19
C VAL A 246 0.20 2.04 3.93
N THR A 247 -0.47 2.50 2.90
CA THR A 247 -0.70 3.93 2.65
C THR A 247 -2.17 4.24 2.86
N LEU A 248 -2.45 5.10 3.84
CA LEU A 248 -3.78 5.65 4.12
C LEU A 248 -3.90 7.05 3.49
N ALA A 249 -4.99 7.31 2.81
CA ALA A 249 -5.32 8.61 2.26
C ALA A 249 -6.68 9.07 2.80
N THR A 250 -6.85 10.38 2.98
CA THR A 250 -8.13 10.97 3.35
C THR A 250 -8.28 12.39 2.80
N ASP A 251 -9.51 12.83 2.64
CA ASP A 251 -9.90 14.22 2.37
C ASP A 251 -10.37 14.97 3.63
N ILE A 252 -10.28 14.32 4.80
CA ILE A 252 -10.55 14.98 6.08
C ILE A 252 -9.40 15.92 6.41
N PRO A 253 -9.68 17.18 6.81
CA PRO A 253 -8.65 18.07 7.30
C PRO A 253 -8.09 17.55 8.63
N MET A 254 -6.84 17.15 8.62
CA MET A 254 -6.14 16.56 9.79
C MET A 254 -4.75 17.18 9.97
N MET A 255 -4.38 17.39 11.23
CA MET A 255 -3.03 17.82 11.60
C MET A 255 -2.02 16.65 11.50
N PRO A 256 -0.72 16.89 11.32
CA PRO A 256 0.29 15.83 11.23
C PRO A 256 0.26 14.84 12.40
N HIS A 257 0.05 15.30 13.64
CA HIS A 257 -0.05 14.40 14.79
C HIS A 257 -1.32 13.52 14.76
N GLN A 258 -2.42 14.01 14.17
CA GLN A 258 -3.64 13.23 13.95
C GLN A 258 -3.40 12.18 12.84
N LEU A 259 -2.67 12.55 11.77
CA LEU A 259 -2.25 11.63 10.71
C LEU A 259 -1.28 10.55 11.22
N ASN A 260 -0.38 10.87 12.16
CA ASN A 260 0.41 9.87 12.88
C ASN A 260 -0.48 8.87 13.66
N ARG A 261 -1.53 9.36 14.32
CA ARG A 261 -2.50 8.51 14.99
C ARG A 261 -3.31 7.66 14.00
N LEU A 262 -3.65 8.22 12.83
CA LEU A 262 -4.33 7.49 11.76
C LEU A 262 -3.44 6.38 11.21
N ALA A 263 -2.17 6.66 10.91
CA ALA A 263 -1.19 5.66 10.48
C ALA A 263 -1.08 4.48 11.45
N ARG A 264 -1.06 4.74 12.77
CA ARG A 264 -1.05 3.68 13.80
C ARG A 264 -2.25 2.73 13.73
N ARG A 265 -3.39 3.17 13.20
CA ARG A 265 -4.60 2.33 13.06
C ARG A 265 -4.43 1.23 12.03
N ALA A 266 -3.49 1.39 11.09
CA ALA A 266 -3.15 0.32 10.17
C ALA A 266 -2.69 -0.96 10.91
N ALA A 267 -1.99 -0.83 12.04
CA ALA A 267 -1.61 -1.97 12.88
C ALA A 267 -2.82 -2.78 13.38
N ILE A 268 -3.93 -2.10 13.71
CA ILE A 268 -5.17 -2.78 14.12
C ILE A 268 -5.82 -3.46 12.92
N GLY A 269 -5.82 -2.79 11.75
CA GLY A 269 -6.37 -3.34 10.51
C GLY A 269 -5.69 -4.64 10.08
N ILE A 270 -4.36 -4.66 10.04
CA ILE A 270 -3.60 -5.88 9.74
C ILE A 270 -3.75 -6.93 10.85
N GLY A 271 -3.86 -6.50 12.10
CA GLY A 271 -4.08 -7.38 13.26
C GLY A 271 -5.41 -8.12 13.21
N ARG A 272 -6.47 -7.54 12.63
CA ARG A 272 -7.73 -8.23 12.35
C ARG A 272 -7.56 -9.39 11.37
N GLY A 273 -6.59 -9.28 10.45
CA GLY A 273 -6.16 -10.38 9.57
C GLY A 273 -5.40 -11.49 10.28
N GLY A 274 -5.07 -11.32 11.58
CA GLY A 274 -4.49 -12.32 12.47
C GLY A 274 -2.98 -12.21 12.69
N THR A 275 -2.25 -11.35 11.99
CA THR A 275 -0.82 -11.14 12.27
C THR A 275 -0.62 -10.44 13.62
N PRO A 276 0.36 -10.89 14.44
CA PRO A 276 0.76 -10.16 15.65
C PRO A 276 1.74 -9.02 15.37
N GLY A 277 2.15 -8.81 14.10
CA GLY A 277 3.29 -7.98 13.73
C GLY A 277 4.59 -8.67 14.14
N GLY A 278 5.01 -9.69 13.37
CA GLY A 278 6.16 -10.52 13.70
C GLY A 278 7.47 -9.73 13.74
N ASN A 279 8.39 -10.13 14.62
CA ASN A 279 9.65 -9.40 14.85
C ASN A 279 10.53 -9.22 13.59
N GLY A 280 10.44 -10.14 12.64
CA GLY A 280 11.20 -10.07 11.37
C GLY A 280 10.49 -9.30 10.26
N SER A 281 9.28 -8.78 10.51
CA SER A 281 8.48 -8.03 9.54
C SER A 281 8.85 -6.54 9.53
N GLY A 282 8.75 -5.89 8.38
CA GLY A 282 8.85 -4.43 8.22
C GLY A 282 7.46 -3.85 7.97
N ASP A 283 6.69 -3.63 9.03
CA ASP A 283 5.32 -3.16 8.96
C ASP A 283 5.32 -1.64 9.12
N ILE A 284 5.32 -0.92 8.00
CA ILE A 284 5.50 0.54 7.96
C ILE A 284 4.30 1.20 7.27
N PHE A 285 3.77 2.23 7.92
CA PHE A 285 2.52 2.86 7.55
C PHE A 285 2.68 4.35 7.33
N LEU A 286 2.06 4.84 6.27
CA LEU A 286 1.95 6.25 5.92
C LEU A 286 0.48 6.65 5.93
N ALA A 287 0.16 7.82 6.45
CA ALA A 287 -1.15 8.46 6.28
C ALA A 287 -0.95 9.87 5.75
N PHE A 288 -1.77 10.29 4.79
CA PHE A 288 -1.77 11.67 4.31
C PHE A 288 -3.20 12.19 4.10
N SER A 289 -3.35 13.52 4.21
CA SER A 289 -4.59 14.22 3.91
C SER A 289 -4.41 15.13 2.71
N VAL A 290 -5.33 15.05 1.76
CA VAL A 290 -5.39 15.95 0.60
C VAL A 290 -6.16 17.24 0.87
N ALA A 291 -6.76 17.37 2.06
CA ALA A 291 -7.38 18.60 2.52
C ALA A 291 -6.31 19.67 2.85
N ASN A 292 -6.76 20.89 3.05
CA ASN A 292 -5.90 22.04 3.35
C ASN A 292 -4.79 22.24 2.31
N PRO A 293 -5.07 22.91 1.19
CA PRO A 293 -4.02 23.31 0.26
C PRO A 293 -2.87 23.96 1.01
N MET A 294 -1.68 23.41 0.87
CA MET A 294 -0.49 23.94 1.50
C MET A 294 0.31 24.69 0.44
N PRO A 295 0.56 26.00 0.61
CA PRO A 295 1.53 26.67 -0.22
C PRO A 295 2.91 26.08 0.05
N LEU A 296 3.81 26.18 -0.93
CA LEU A 296 5.20 25.82 -0.74
C LEU A 296 5.78 26.55 0.47
N SER A 297 6.63 25.88 1.22
CA SER A 297 7.24 26.40 2.44
C SER A 297 8.10 27.66 2.23
N GLN A 298 8.47 27.94 0.98
CA GLN A 298 9.25 29.10 0.57
C GLN A 298 8.40 30.35 0.29
N ILE A 299 7.08 30.25 0.43
CA ILE A 299 6.19 31.38 0.20
C ILE A 299 6.23 32.36 1.38
N ASP A 300 6.21 33.64 1.07
CA ASP A 300 6.38 34.78 1.98
C ASP A 300 5.29 34.99 3.05
N GLN A 301 4.36 34.04 3.21
CA GLN A 301 3.31 34.15 4.20
C GLN A 301 3.85 33.81 5.59
N ALA A 302 3.92 34.81 6.47
CA ALA A 302 4.33 34.63 7.85
C ALA A 302 3.37 33.76 8.68
N PHE A 303 2.10 33.73 8.29
CA PHE A 303 1.04 32.99 8.99
C PHE A 303 0.19 32.22 8.01
N LEU A 304 -0.07 30.95 8.32
CA LEU A 304 -0.97 30.08 7.59
C LEU A 304 -2.19 29.75 8.44
N SER A 305 -3.35 29.57 7.80
CA SER A 305 -4.55 29.08 8.45
C SER A 305 -5.01 27.81 7.76
N PHE A 306 -5.42 26.83 8.52
CA PHE A 306 -5.99 25.59 8.00
C PHE A 306 -7.03 25.02 8.98
N ASP A 307 -7.95 24.25 8.45
CA ASP A 307 -8.95 23.55 9.22
C ASP A 307 -8.39 22.22 9.72
N TRP A 308 -8.86 21.75 10.86
CA TRP A 308 -8.60 20.38 11.33
C TRP A 308 -9.81 19.86 12.11
N VAL A 309 -9.99 18.55 12.02
CA VAL A 309 -11.06 17.87 12.76
C VAL A 309 -10.76 17.89 14.25
N ASN A 310 -11.79 18.09 15.07
CA ASN A 310 -11.69 17.95 16.51
C ASN A 310 -11.33 16.49 16.88
N ASP A 311 -10.35 16.31 17.77
CA ASP A 311 -9.91 14.98 18.25
C ASP A 311 -11.05 14.09 18.74
N GLU A 312 -12.09 14.67 19.35
CA GLU A 312 -13.27 13.94 19.83
C GLU A 312 -14.14 13.32 18.72
N GLN A 313 -13.90 13.69 17.46
CA GLN A 313 -14.58 13.13 16.29
C GLN A 313 -13.75 12.04 15.57
N CYS A 314 -12.56 11.72 16.06
CA CYS A 314 -11.62 10.83 15.37
C CYS A 314 -12.00 9.34 15.40
N ASP A 315 -12.86 8.87 16.28
CA ASP A 315 -13.16 7.44 16.42
C ASP A 315 -13.76 6.81 15.15
N SER A 316 -14.67 7.52 14.48
CA SER A 316 -15.24 7.08 13.20
C SER A 316 -14.19 7.04 12.09
N ILE A 317 -13.25 7.98 12.08
CA ILE A 317 -12.12 8.04 11.14
C ILE A 317 -11.18 6.86 11.36
N TYR A 318 -10.87 6.56 12.62
CA TYR A 318 -10.03 5.43 13.00
C TYR A 318 -10.66 4.09 12.62
N LEU A 319 -11.97 3.93 12.85
CA LEU A 319 -12.70 2.74 12.44
C LEU A 319 -12.66 2.57 10.91
N ALA A 320 -12.93 3.64 10.17
CA ALA A 320 -12.85 3.64 8.71
C ALA A 320 -11.45 3.22 8.19
N ALA A 321 -10.38 3.67 8.83
CA ALA A 321 -9.01 3.27 8.47
C ALA A 321 -8.77 1.78 8.76
N VAL A 322 -9.18 1.28 9.93
CA VAL A 322 -9.03 -0.14 10.31
C VAL A 322 -9.75 -1.04 9.32
N GLU A 323 -11.00 -0.74 9.00
CA GLU A 323 -11.82 -1.51 8.06
C GLU A 323 -11.29 -1.45 6.63
N SER A 324 -10.77 -0.27 6.19
CA SER A 324 -10.15 -0.13 4.88
C SER A 324 -8.89 -0.98 4.77
N VAL A 325 -8.05 -1.03 5.79
CA VAL A 325 -6.82 -1.84 5.77
C VAL A 325 -7.15 -3.33 5.78
N GLU A 326 -8.07 -3.77 6.62
CA GLU A 326 -8.50 -5.18 6.69
C GLU A 326 -9.01 -5.68 5.33
N GLU A 327 -9.94 -4.95 4.71
CA GLU A 327 -10.47 -5.34 3.40
C GLU A 327 -9.42 -5.23 2.29
N ALA A 328 -8.52 -4.24 2.32
CA ALA A 328 -7.45 -4.11 1.33
C ALA A 328 -6.50 -5.32 1.33
N VAL A 329 -6.14 -5.85 2.50
CA VAL A 329 -5.32 -7.08 2.61
C VAL A 329 -6.05 -8.27 2.00
N VAL A 330 -7.33 -8.44 2.28
CA VAL A 330 -8.13 -9.55 1.72
C VAL A 330 -8.30 -9.38 0.20
N ASN A 331 -8.51 -8.16 -0.29
CA ASN A 331 -8.56 -7.89 -1.74
C ASN A 331 -7.22 -8.23 -2.42
N ALA A 332 -6.07 -7.97 -1.78
CA ALA A 332 -4.76 -8.38 -2.31
C ALA A 332 -4.66 -9.90 -2.47
N LEU A 333 -5.13 -10.67 -1.48
CA LEU A 333 -5.14 -12.14 -1.52
C LEU A 333 -6.07 -12.69 -2.61
N LEU A 334 -7.29 -12.15 -2.71
CA LEU A 334 -8.32 -12.63 -3.66
C LEU A 334 -7.99 -12.26 -5.12
N ALA A 335 -7.29 -11.15 -5.34
CA ALA A 335 -6.90 -10.72 -6.68
C ALA A 335 -5.58 -11.36 -7.14
N ALA A 336 -4.89 -12.12 -6.29
CA ALA A 336 -3.62 -12.75 -6.61
C ALA A 336 -3.81 -13.94 -7.58
N GLU A 337 -2.73 -14.30 -8.25
CA GLU A 337 -2.63 -15.46 -9.15
C GLU A 337 -1.39 -16.28 -8.77
N ASP A 338 -1.45 -17.60 -8.92
CA ASP A 338 -0.35 -18.51 -8.62
C ASP A 338 0.97 -18.05 -9.24
N MET A 339 2.06 -18.32 -8.54
CA MET A 339 3.40 -17.96 -9.03
C MET A 339 4.44 -19.00 -8.60
N THR A 340 5.30 -19.44 -9.52
CA THR A 340 6.38 -20.38 -9.23
C THR A 340 7.45 -19.71 -8.37
N THR A 341 7.91 -20.42 -7.33
CA THR A 341 8.97 -19.95 -6.43
C THR A 341 10.36 -20.21 -7.01
N LEU A 342 11.27 -19.32 -6.64
CA LEU A 342 12.71 -19.47 -6.93
C LEU A 342 13.49 -20.00 -5.70
N ARG A 343 12.91 -19.82 -4.51
CA ARG A 343 13.48 -20.25 -3.21
C ARG A 343 12.36 -20.73 -2.25
N PRO A 344 12.15 -22.04 -2.08
CA PRO A 344 12.75 -23.17 -2.81
C PRO A 344 12.36 -23.16 -4.28
N ALA A 345 13.18 -23.74 -5.13
CA ALA A 345 12.98 -23.72 -6.58
C ALA A 345 11.87 -24.69 -7.01
N GLY A 346 10.93 -24.21 -7.81
CA GLY A 346 9.93 -25.02 -8.50
C GLY A 346 8.65 -25.32 -7.72
N ASP A 347 8.53 -24.86 -6.48
CA ASP A 347 7.25 -24.89 -5.76
C ASP A 347 6.30 -23.85 -6.33
N ILE A 348 5.03 -23.92 -5.96
CA ILE A 348 4.02 -22.95 -6.39
C ILE A 348 3.49 -22.19 -5.17
N CYS A 349 3.73 -20.89 -5.15
CA CYS A 349 3.01 -19.99 -4.26
C CYS A 349 1.57 -19.84 -4.77
N ARG A 350 0.65 -20.54 -4.11
CA ARG A 350 -0.77 -20.57 -4.50
C ARG A 350 -1.47 -19.28 -4.14
N ALA A 351 -2.34 -18.83 -5.02
CA ALA A 351 -3.37 -17.86 -4.67
C ALA A 351 -4.38 -18.48 -3.68
N LEU A 352 -5.08 -17.65 -2.92
CA LEU A 352 -6.16 -18.09 -2.07
C LEU A 352 -7.32 -18.59 -2.92
N ASP A 353 -7.68 -19.86 -2.76
CA ASP A 353 -8.79 -20.50 -3.51
C ASP A 353 -10.13 -19.96 -3.02
N HIS A 354 -10.89 -19.38 -3.94
CA HIS A 354 -12.16 -18.72 -3.63
C HIS A 354 -13.26 -19.70 -3.18
N ASP A 355 -13.34 -20.88 -3.80
CA ASP A 355 -14.37 -21.86 -3.48
C ASP A 355 -14.12 -22.49 -2.10
N GLN A 356 -12.84 -22.78 -1.78
CA GLN A 356 -12.46 -23.25 -0.46
C GLN A 356 -12.71 -22.19 0.61
N LEU A 357 -12.37 -20.92 0.33
CA LEU A 357 -12.67 -19.81 1.22
C LEU A 357 -14.16 -19.72 1.53
N LEU A 358 -15.01 -19.69 0.50
CA LEU A 358 -16.46 -19.61 0.67
C LEU A 358 -17.01 -20.80 1.46
N ALA A 359 -16.51 -22.01 1.19
CA ALA A 359 -16.92 -23.21 1.91
C ALA A 359 -16.58 -23.10 3.43
N ILE A 360 -15.41 -22.53 3.75
CA ILE A 360 -15.01 -22.28 5.15
C ILE A 360 -15.89 -21.19 5.76
N MET A 361 -16.06 -20.04 5.09
CA MET A 361 -16.87 -18.92 5.58
C MET A 361 -18.29 -19.38 5.93
N LYS A 362 -18.89 -20.20 5.08
CA LYS A 362 -20.22 -20.78 5.30
C LYS A 362 -20.29 -21.66 6.54
N GLN A 363 -19.24 -22.41 6.91
CA GLN A 363 -19.20 -23.22 8.14
C GLN A 363 -19.29 -22.35 9.39
N TYR A 364 -18.91 -21.07 9.30
CA TYR A 364 -18.95 -20.09 10.39
C TYR A 364 -20.15 -19.14 10.32
N GLY A 365 -21.11 -19.40 9.43
CA GLY A 365 -22.36 -18.66 9.33
C GLY A 365 -22.30 -17.40 8.47
N HIS A 366 -21.29 -17.31 7.62
CA HIS A 366 -21.22 -16.30 6.55
C HIS A 366 -21.80 -16.95 5.27
N ASP A 367 -22.98 -16.56 4.86
CA ASP A 367 -23.68 -17.06 3.65
C ASP A 367 -23.31 -16.28 2.38
#